data_e814c53f733393f9d888e8fd46d580f6
#
_entry.id   e814c53f733393f9d888e8fd46d580f6
#
_cell.length_a   1.000
_cell.length_b   1.000
_cell.length_c   1.000
_cell.angle_alpha   90.00
_cell.angle_beta   90.00
_cell.angle_gamma   90.00
#
_symmetry.space_group_name_H-M   'P 1'
#
loop_
_entity.id
_entity.type
_entity.pdbx_description
1 polymer ?
#
loop_
_entity_poly.entity_id
_entity_poly.type
_entity_poly.pdbx_seq_one_letter_code
_entity_poly.pdbx_strand_id
1 'polypeptide(L)'
;EQETYHLVAVVGGWISGIMIAVGYLILIIRRIAVPAVRKATTIGDVVMYVVLTAILVTGAWNTLTTTFDHHYNYRQGVSPWFRSIFTFQPNIELMVNSPFSFQAHAFLAFLILLIWPFTRLVHAFSIPVGYVTRPYVVYRSAGRKPARHTNVPAGLWDKPKLKEQV
;
A
#
# COMPACT_ATOMS: atom_id res chain seq x y z
N GLU A 1 11.63 -26.59 19.42
CA GLU A 1 10.88 -25.29 19.38
C GLU A 1 11.59 -24.21 18.55
N GLN A 2 12.91 -24.03 18.68
CA GLN A 2 13.63 -23.00 17.91
C GLN A 2 13.63 -23.25 16.40
N GLU A 3 13.80 -24.49 15.97
CA GLU A 3 13.80 -24.87 14.56
C GLU A 3 12.41 -24.69 13.93
N THR A 4 11.36 -25.12 14.63
CA THR A 4 9.98 -24.98 14.15
C THR A 4 9.60 -23.49 13.98
N TYR A 5 9.99 -22.66 14.94
CA TYR A 5 9.76 -21.22 14.84
C TYR A 5 10.52 -20.60 13.65
N HIS A 6 11.78 -21.03 13.45
CA HIS A 6 12.58 -20.56 12.33
C HIS A 6 11.96 -20.93 10.98
N LEU A 7 11.53 -22.16 10.84
CA LEU A 7 10.88 -22.66 9.63
C LEU A 7 9.58 -21.88 9.33
N VAL A 8 8.72 -21.69 10.34
CA VAL A 8 7.49 -20.91 10.19
C VAL A 8 7.78 -19.46 9.83
N ALA A 9 8.78 -18.85 10.46
CA ALA A 9 9.15 -17.45 10.18
C ALA A 9 9.72 -17.27 8.76
N VAL A 10 10.56 -18.19 8.31
CA VAL A 10 11.16 -18.16 6.96
C VAL A 10 10.10 -18.44 5.90
N VAL A 11 9.33 -19.51 6.06
CA VAL A 11 8.27 -19.86 5.08
C VAL A 11 7.21 -18.77 5.02
N GLY A 12 6.75 -18.28 6.17
CA GLY A 12 5.79 -17.17 6.24
C GLY A 12 6.35 -15.89 5.63
N GLY A 13 7.62 -15.58 5.87
CA GLY A 13 8.33 -14.45 5.27
C GLY A 13 8.42 -14.54 3.75
N TRP A 14 8.76 -15.70 3.21
CA TRP A 14 8.80 -15.91 1.76
C TRP A 14 7.43 -15.80 1.12
N ILE A 15 6.40 -16.46 1.67
CA ILE A 15 5.04 -16.41 1.13
C ILE A 15 4.52 -14.96 1.12
N SER A 16 4.62 -14.28 2.27
CA SER A 16 4.15 -12.89 2.37
C SER A 16 4.94 -11.94 1.48
N GLY A 17 6.27 -12.11 1.41
CA GLY A 17 7.14 -11.32 0.56
C GLY A 17 6.81 -11.46 -0.93
N ILE A 18 6.58 -12.68 -1.40
CA ILE A 18 6.19 -12.96 -2.80
C ILE A 18 4.80 -12.35 -3.08
N MET A 19 3.83 -12.53 -2.18
CA MET A 19 2.49 -11.97 -2.36
C MET A 19 2.53 -10.45 -2.47
N ILE A 20 3.30 -9.79 -1.59
CA ILE A 20 3.46 -8.33 -1.63
C ILE A 20 4.16 -7.89 -2.92
N ALA A 21 5.23 -8.58 -3.33
CA ALA A 21 5.97 -8.26 -4.54
C ALA A 21 5.09 -8.39 -5.79
N VAL A 22 4.32 -9.48 -5.90
CA VAL A 22 3.38 -9.69 -7.02
C VAL A 22 2.29 -8.61 -7.03
N GLY A 23 1.66 -8.34 -5.89
CA GLY A 23 0.65 -7.29 -5.77
C GLY A 23 1.21 -5.92 -6.16
N TYR A 24 2.42 -5.62 -5.70
CA TYR A 24 3.11 -4.38 -6.03
C TYR A 24 3.43 -4.25 -7.52
N LEU A 25 3.93 -5.32 -8.16
CA LEU A 25 4.19 -5.36 -9.60
C LEU A 25 2.91 -5.13 -10.41
N ILE A 26 1.81 -5.75 -10.03
CA ILE A 26 0.50 -5.55 -10.68
C ILE A 26 0.09 -4.07 -10.60
N LEU A 27 0.28 -3.43 -9.44
CA LEU A 27 -0.03 -2.01 -9.26
C LEU A 27 0.84 -1.10 -10.15
N ILE A 28 2.14 -1.38 -10.24
CA ILE A 28 3.05 -0.64 -11.13
C ILE A 28 2.65 -0.83 -12.59
N ILE A 29 2.45 -2.07 -13.03
CA ILE A 29 2.08 -2.38 -14.42
C ILE A 29 0.77 -1.66 -14.76
N ARG A 30 -0.25 -1.74 -13.91
CA ARG A 30 -1.52 -1.04 -14.09
C ARG A 30 -1.31 0.48 -14.22
N ARG A 31 -0.41 1.04 -13.40
CA ARG A 31 -0.15 2.49 -13.41
C ARG A 31 0.53 2.95 -14.69
N ILE A 32 1.40 2.13 -15.25
CA ILE A 32 2.09 2.43 -16.52
C ILE A 32 1.17 2.16 -17.71
N ALA A 33 0.46 1.02 -17.71
CA ALA A 33 -0.33 0.55 -18.84
C ALA A 33 -1.64 1.32 -19.04
N VAL A 34 -2.30 1.77 -17.95
CA VAL A 34 -3.61 2.43 -18.03
C VAL A 34 -3.44 3.96 -18.11
N PRO A 35 -3.75 4.59 -19.25
CA PRO A 35 -3.53 6.04 -19.44
C PRO A 35 -4.28 6.91 -18.43
N ALA A 36 -5.48 6.52 -18.04
CA ALA A 36 -6.29 7.25 -17.05
C ALA A 36 -5.60 7.27 -15.67
N VAL A 37 -5.03 6.14 -15.24
CA VAL A 37 -4.31 6.01 -13.96
C VAL A 37 -3.00 6.79 -14.01
N ARG A 38 -2.28 6.72 -15.15
CA ARG A 38 -1.03 7.46 -15.34
C ARG A 38 -1.25 8.98 -15.27
N LYS A 39 -2.30 9.50 -15.91
CA LYS A 39 -2.64 10.93 -15.85
C LYS A 39 -3.05 11.41 -14.46
N ALA A 40 -3.59 10.53 -13.63
CA ALA A 40 -3.97 10.82 -12.25
C ALA A 40 -2.80 10.67 -11.24
N THR A 41 -1.58 10.39 -11.71
CA THR A 41 -0.39 10.22 -10.87
C THR A 41 0.12 11.56 -10.38
N THR A 42 0.24 11.70 -9.07
CA THR A 42 0.81 12.87 -8.40
C THR A 42 2.27 12.64 -8.01
N ILE A 43 2.99 13.71 -7.66
CA ILE A 43 4.38 13.61 -7.15
C ILE A 43 4.39 12.76 -5.87
N GLY A 44 3.41 12.92 -4.98
CA GLY A 44 3.28 12.10 -3.77
C GLY A 44 3.15 10.61 -4.05
N ASP A 45 2.45 10.24 -5.13
CA ASP A 45 2.38 8.84 -5.57
C ASP A 45 3.75 8.31 -6.01
N VAL A 46 4.53 9.13 -6.74
CA VAL A 46 5.87 8.74 -7.20
C VAL A 46 6.80 8.53 -6.01
N VAL A 47 6.83 9.48 -5.07
CA VAL A 47 7.64 9.36 -3.84
C VAL A 47 7.26 8.08 -3.08
N MET A 48 5.97 7.83 -2.91
CA MET A 48 5.48 6.61 -2.27
C MET A 48 5.98 5.34 -2.97
N TYR A 49 5.90 5.28 -4.31
CA TYR A 49 6.37 4.12 -5.06
C TYR A 49 7.88 3.92 -4.96
N VAL A 50 8.66 5.00 -4.96
CA VAL A 50 10.12 4.93 -4.78
C VAL A 50 10.47 4.36 -3.41
N VAL A 51 9.87 4.89 -2.35
CA VAL A 51 10.11 4.41 -0.97
C VAL A 51 9.65 2.95 -0.83
N LEU A 52 8.50 2.61 -1.38
CA LEU A 52 7.97 1.25 -1.34
C LEU A 52 8.86 0.26 -2.09
N THR A 53 9.40 0.65 -3.26
CA THR A 53 10.39 -0.16 -3.99
C THR A 53 11.62 -0.40 -3.13
N ALA A 54 12.15 0.65 -2.52
CA ALA A 54 13.33 0.54 -1.68
C ALA A 54 13.10 -0.39 -0.46
N ILE A 55 11.91 -0.31 0.17
CA ILE A 55 11.54 -1.22 1.26
C ILE A 55 11.47 -2.66 0.77
N LEU A 56 10.84 -2.92 -0.38
CA LEU A 56 10.72 -4.26 -0.92
C LEU A 56 12.09 -4.86 -1.29
N VAL A 57 12.96 -4.06 -1.90
CA VAL A 57 14.32 -4.49 -2.27
C VAL A 57 15.15 -4.80 -1.03
N THR A 58 15.16 -3.91 -0.03
CA THR A 58 15.91 -4.15 1.21
C THR A 58 15.32 -5.30 2.02
N GLY A 59 14.00 -5.45 2.05
CA GLY A 59 13.33 -6.57 2.71
C GLY A 59 13.63 -7.90 2.03
N ALA A 60 13.58 -7.97 0.70
CA ALA A 60 13.97 -9.16 -0.06
C ALA A 60 15.44 -9.51 0.17
N TRP A 61 16.33 -8.52 0.16
CA TRP A 61 17.75 -8.70 0.46
C TRP A 61 17.95 -9.30 1.86
N ASN A 62 17.30 -8.72 2.88
CA ASN A 62 17.39 -9.23 4.26
C ASN A 62 16.85 -10.67 4.39
N THR A 63 15.77 -11.00 3.67
CA THR A 63 15.21 -12.35 3.67
C THR A 63 16.16 -13.33 2.99
N LEU A 64 16.77 -12.96 1.87
CA LEU A 64 17.76 -13.77 1.16
C LEU A 64 18.99 -14.01 2.03
N THR A 65 19.58 -12.96 2.58
CA THR A 65 20.78 -13.08 3.44
C THR A 65 20.49 -13.89 4.69
N THR A 66 19.32 -13.73 5.31
CA THR A 66 18.95 -14.53 6.49
C THR A 66 18.71 -16.00 6.16
N THR A 67 18.24 -16.29 4.93
CA THR A 67 17.96 -17.68 4.52
C THR A 67 19.22 -18.42 4.11
N PHE A 68 20.14 -17.76 3.41
CA PHE A 68 21.32 -18.41 2.82
C PHE A 68 22.61 -18.12 3.56
N ASP A 69 22.68 -16.99 4.28
CA ASP A 69 23.87 -16.55 5.01
C ASP A 69 23.55 -16.39 6.49
N HIS A 70 23.91 -17.38 7.29
CA HIS A 70 23.62 -17.42 8.72
C HIS A 70 24.55 -16.55 9.59
N HIS A 71 25.32 -15.64 9.00
CA HIS A 71 26.30 -14.80 9.73
C HIS A 71 25.65 -13.84 10.72
N TYR A 72 24.42 -13.40 10.46
CA TYR A 72 23.72 -12.49 11.36
C TYR A 72 22.38 -13.08 11.86
N ASN A 73 22.27 -13.17 13.19
CA ASN A 73 21.04 -13.64 13.83
C ASN A 73 20.11 -12.46 14.18
N TYR A 74 19.18 -12.13 13.27
CA TYR A 74 18.21 -11.06 13.46
C TYR A 74 17.34 -11.21 14.72
N ARG A 75 17.22 -12.44 15.26
CA ARG A 75 16.44 -12.74 16.47
C ARG A 75 17.08 -12.18 17.72
N GLN A 76 18.41 -12.07 17.74
CA GLN A 76 19.16 -11.54 18.88
C GLN A 76 19.40 -10.02 18.75
N GLY A 77 19.33 -9.47 17.55
CA GLY A 77 19.54 -8.06 17.26
C GLY A 77 18.25 -7.31 16.97
N VAL A 78 17.79 -7.37 15.73
CA VAL A 78 16.66 -6.53 15.23
C VAL A 78 15.34 -6.87 15.90
N SER A 79 15.04 -8.15 16.18
CA SER A 79 13.77 -8.54 16.80
C SER A 79 13.57 -8.00 18.21
N PRO A 80 14.54 -8.11 19.14
CA PRO A 80 14.43 -7.49 20.45
C PRO A 80 14.39 -5.97 20.38
N TRP A 81 15.17 -5.35 19.50
CA TRP A 81 15.10 -3.93 19.25
C TRP A 81 13.69 -3.50 18.84
N PHE A 82 13.09 -4.16 17.87
CA PHE A 82 11.75 -3.83 17.40
C PHE A 82 10.70 -3.95 18.53
N ARG A 83 10.79 -5.00 19.36
CA ARG A 83 9.90 -5.17 20.52
C ARG A 83 10.09 -4.08 21.56
N SER A 84 11.33 -3.62 21.77
CA SER A 84 11.66 -2.58 22.74
C SER A 84 11.04 -1.21 22.40
N ILE A 85 10.70 -0.97 21.13
CA ILE A 85 9.97 0.24 20.72
C ILE A 85 8.57 0.28 21.37
N PHE A 86 7.87 -0.85 21.42
CA PHE A 86 6.53 -0.93 22.01
C PHE A 86 6.52 -0.83 23.54
N THR A 87 7.65 -1.06 24.18
CA THR A 87 7.84 -0.84 25.63
C THR A 87 8.31 0.57 25.96
N PHE A 88 8.44 1.45 24.94
CA PHE A 88 8.97 2.81 25.07
C PHE A 88 10.40 2.89 25.65
N GLN A 89 11.15 1.81 25.56
CA GLN A 89 12.54 1.72 26.01
C GLN A 89 13.40 1.11 24.89
N PRO A 90 13.59 1.82 23.75
CA PRO A 90 14.30 1.27 22.61
C PRO A 90 15.77 0.98 22.94
N ASN A 91 16.18 -0.26 22.76
CA ASN A 91 17.57 -0.64 22.90
C ASN A 91 18.33 -0.33 21.61
N ILE A 92 18.93 0.85 21.54
CA ILE A 92 19.58 1.39 20.34
C ILE A 92 20.81 0.57 19.96
N GLU A 93 21.54 0.02 20.93
CA GLU A 93 22.77 -0.75 20.69
C GLU A 93 22.52 -1.96 19.79
N LEU A 94 21.38 -2.63 19.96
CA LEU A 94 21.00 -3.80 19.15
C LEU A 94 20.84 -3.43 17.67
N MET A 95 20.36 -2.22 17.38
CA MET A 95 20.18 -1.77 16.01
C MET A 95 21.48 -1.24 15.41
N VAL A 96 22.28 -0.52 16.16
CA VAL A 96 23.59 -0.01 15.73
C VAL A 96 24.53 -1.17 15.33
N ASN A 97 24.49 -2.26 16.07
CA ASN A 97 25.30 -3.45 15.80
C ASN A 97 24.72 -4.36 14.69
N SER A 98 23.57 -4.00 14.11
CA SER A 98 22.95 -4.74 13.02
C SER A 98 23.57 -4.40 11.66
N PRO A 99 23.56 -5.30 10.68
CA PRO A 99 24.01 -5.00 9.32
C PRO A 99 23.26 -3.80 8.73
N PHE A 100 23.95 -3.00 7.93
CA PHE A 100 23.40 -1.79 7.32
C PHE A 100 22.08 -2.03 6.56
N SER A 101 21.91 -3.19 5.94
CA SER A 101 20.68 -3.53 5.20
C SER A 101 19.44 -3.56 6.10
N PHE A 102 19.58 -4.04 7.35
CA PHE A 102 18.49 -4.02 8.33
C PHE A 102 18.22 -2.61 8.86
N GLN A 103 19.28 -1.82 9.08
CA GLN A 103 19.14 -0.41 9.48
C GLN A 103 18.42 0.40 8.40
N ALA A 104 18.84 0.23 7.13
CA ALA A 104 18.21 0.89 5.99
C ALA A 104 16.75 0.49 5.83
N HIS A 105 16.44 -0.81 5.94
CA HIS A 105 15.06 -1.30 5.87
C HIS A 105 14.18 -0.72 6.98
N ALA A 106 14.66 -0.69 8.21
CA ALA A 106 13.94 -0.09 9.34
C ALA A 106 13.73 1.41 9.14
N PHE A 107 14.75 2.14 8.70
CA PHE A 107 14.62 3.57 8.38
C PHE A 107 13.55 3.82 7.31
N LEU A 108 13.58 3.07 6.22
CA LEU A 108 12.58 3.18 5.14
C LEU A 108 11.17 2.83 5.62
N ALA A 109 11.05 1.83 6.53
CA ALA A 109 9.77 1.47 7.13
C ALA A 109 9.19 2.62 7.99
N PHE A 110 10.01 3.29 8.78
CA PHE A 110 9.58 4.49 9.50
C PHE A 110 9.30 5.66 8.57
N LEU A 111 10.08 5.82 7.53
CA LEU A 111 9.86 6.87 6.52
C LEU A 111 8.50 6.70 5.82
N ILE A 112 8.11 5.47 5.45
CA ILE A 112 6.79 5.27 4.83
C ILE A 112 5.65 5.54 5.81
N LEU A 113 5.81 5.21 7.09
CA LEU A 113 4.84 5.55 8.12
C LEU A 113 4.71 7.07 8.31
N LEU A 114 5.82 7.79 8.23
CA LEU A 114 5.83 9.25 8.32
C LEU A 114 5.11 9.91 7.14
N ILE A 115 5.35 9.43 5.92
CA ILE A 115 4.71 10.00 4.72
C ILE A 115 3.29 9.44 4.47
N TRP A 116 2.88 8.40 5.19
CA TRP A 116 1.59 7.71 5.02
C TRP A 116 0.38 8.65 4.97
N PRO A 117 0.19 9.57 5.94
CA PRO A 117 -0.98 10.45 5.94
C PRO A 117 -1.03 11.42 4.76
N PHE A 118 0.12 11.69 4.12
CA PHE A 118 0.22 12.58 2.96
C PHE A 118 0.10 11.86 1.62
N THR A 119 -0.07 10.54 1.66
CA THR A 119 -0.17 9.69 0.47
C THR A 119 -1.55 9.05 0.35
N ARG A 120 -1.84 8.44 -0.80
CA ARG A 120 -3.08 7.67 -0.99
C ARG A 120 -3.13 6.38 -0.15
N LEU A 121 -2.05 6.01 0.53
CA LEU A 121 -2.02 4.86 1.45
C LEU A 121 -2.97 5.04 2.64
N VAL A 122 -3.38 6.28 2.94
CA VAL A 122 -4.40 6.57 3.96
C VAL A 122 -5.69 5.78 3.73
N HIS A 123 -5.99 5.42 2.48
CA HIS A 123 -7.17 4.62 2.15
C HIS A 123 -7.15 3.21 2.75
N ALA A 124 -5.97 2.68 3.08
CA ALA A 124 -5.87 1.38 3.76
C ALA A 124 -6.55 1.38 5.14
N PHE A 125 -6.60 2.54 5.81
CA PHE A 125 -7.32 2.71 7.07
C PHE A 125 -8.77 3.18 6.91
N SER A 126 -9.13 3.64 5.72
CA SER A 126 -10.48 4.11 5.39
C SER A 126 -11.38 2.97 4.91
N ILE A 127 -11.10 1.73 5.31
CA ILE A 127 -11.95 0.58 4.99
C ILE A 127 -13.32 0.85 5.62
N PRO A 128 -14.39 0.93 4.82
CA PRO A 128 -15.72 1.21 5.33
C PRO A 128 -16.29 -0.02 6.03
N VAL A 129 -15.77 -0.31 7.22
CA VAL A 129 -16.17 -1.48 8.04
C VAL A 129 -17.69 -1.49 8.27
N GLY A 130 -18.30 -0.30 8.32
CA GLY A 130 -19.75 -0.16 8.42
C GLY A 130 -20.54 -0.69 7.22
N TYR A 131 -19.92 -0.95 6.06
CA TYR A 131 -20.63 -1.56 4.93
C TYR A 131 -20.98 -3.02 5.15
N VAL A 132 -20.27 -3.73 6.03
CA VAL A 132 -20.58 -5.13 6.38
C VAL A 132 -21.92 -5.24 7.10
N THR A 133 -22.25 -4.22 7.90
CA THR A 133 -23.50 -4.17 8.70
C THR A 133 -24.56 -3.26 8.11
N ARG A 134 -24.23 -2.51 7.05
CA ARG A 134 -25.16 -1.57 6.43
C ARG A 134 -26.19 -2.31 5.59
N PRO A 135 -27.49 -2.06 5.79
CA PRO A 135 -28.52 -2.64 4.94
C PRO A 135 -28.33 -2.18 3.49
N TYR A 136 -28.58 -3.09 2.55
CA TYR A 136 -28.50 -2.81 1.12
C TYR A 136 -29.44 -1.64 0.74
N VAL A 137 -28.86 -0.57 0.23
CA VAL A 137 -29.65 0.59 -0.23
C VAL A 137 -30.14 0.30 -1.65
N VAL A 138 -31.41 -0.08 -1.76
CA VAL A 138 -32.06 -0.21 -3.06
C VAL A 138 -32.52 1.18 -3.51
N TYR A 139 -31.85 1.75 -4.50
CA TYR A 139 -32.37 2.92 -5.22
C TYR A 139 -33.55 2.46 -6.07
N ARG A 140 -34.73 2.41 -5.47
CA ARG A 140 -35.96 2.26 -6.23
C ARG A 140 -36.34 3.63 -6.75
N SER A 141 -36.36 3.82 -8.05
CA SER A 141 -37.14 4.89 -8.66
C SER A 141 -38.61 4.58 -8.34
N ALA A 142 -39.13 5.16 -7.27
CA ALA A 142 -40.51 4.96 -6.87
C ALA A 142 -41.43 5.42 -8.00
N GLY A 143 -41.88 4.48 -8.83
CA GLY A 143 -43.02 4.61 -9.72
C GLY A 143 -43.12 5.86 -10.62
N ARG A 144 -42.08 6.72 -10.62
CA ARG A 144 -42.01 7.78 -11.63
C ARG A 144 -41.76 7.09 -12.95
N LYS A 145 -42.86 6.91 -13.72
CA LYS A 145 -42.75 6.73 -15.17
C LYS A 145 -41.66 7.70 -15.60
N PRO A 146 -40.63 7.25 -16.36
CA PRO A 146 -39.65 8.19 -16.87
C PRO A 146 -40.47 9.35 -17.47
N ALA A 147 -40.30 10.53 -16.94
CA ALA A 147 -40.92 11.70 -17.51
C ALA A 147 -40.56 11.60 -18.98
N ARG A 148 -41.58 11.46 -19.84
CA ARG A 148 -41.38 11.40 -21.27
C ARG A 148 -40.68 12.70 -21.58
N HIS A 149 -39.39 12.65 -21.79
CA HIS A 149 -38.51 13.78 -22.03
C HIS A 149 -38.81 14.34 -23.42
N THR A 150 -40.09 14.72 -23.63
CA THR A 150 -40.55 15.32 -24.90
C THR A 150 -40.15 16.77 -25.00
N ASN A 151 -39.68 17.42 -23.93
CA ASN A 151 -39.33 18.83 -23.95
C ASN A 151 -38.17 19.19 -22.97
N VAL A 152 -37.32 18.25 -22.62
CA VAL A 152 -36.06 18.65 -22.05
C VAL A 152 -35.16 18.98 -23.23
N PRO A 153 -34.73 20.26 -23.38
CA PRO A 153 -33.71 20.58 -24.37
C PRO A 153 -32.55 19.61 -24.11
N ALA A 154 -31.99 19.08 -25.20
CA ALA A 154 -30.93 18.09 -25.24
C ALA A 154 -30.05 18.22 -23.99
N GLY A 155 -29.96 17.15 -23.23
CA GLY A 155 -29.73 17.10 -21.81
C GLY A 155 -28.69 18.08 -21.30
N LEU A 156 -28.73 18.36 -20.01
CA LEU A 156 -27.80 19.22 -19.28
C LEU A 156 -26.31 18.94 -19.57
N TRP A 157 -26.05 17.84 -20.27
CA TRP A 157 -24.76 17.30 -20.69
C TRP A 157 -24.41 17.53 -22.15
N ASP A 158 -25.39 17.94 -22.97
CA ASP A 158 -25.14 18.28 -24.36
C ASP A 158 -24.50 19.66 -24.38
N LYS A 159 -23.34 19.77 -25.01
CA LYS A 159 -22.68 21.06 -25.23
C LYS A 159 -23.70 22.04 -25.84
N PRO A 160 -23.80 23.28 -25.31
CA PRO A 160 -24.69 24.26 -25.90
C PRO A 160 -24.35 24.40 -27.37
N LYS A 161 -25.31 24.14 -28.25
CA LYS A 161 -25.16 24.37 -29.69
C LYS A 161 -24.90 25.88 -29.82
N LEU A 162 -23.65 26.20 -30.19
CA LEU A 162 -23.33 27.57 -30.60
C LEU A 162 -24.30 27.90 -31.72
N LYS A 163 -25.17 28.88 -31.51
CA LYS A 163 -25.99 29.44 -32.56
C LYS A 163 -24.98 29.98 -33.59
N GLU A 164 -24.91 29.35 -34.76
CA GLU A 164 -24.32 29.97 -35.92
C GLU A 164 -25.13 31.28 -36.15
N GLN A 165 -24.48 32.39 -35.83
CA GLN A 165 -25.00 33.67 -36.24
C GLN A 165 -24.69 33.82 -37.74
N VAL A 166 -25.72 33.76 -38.56
CA VAL A 166 -25.72 34.22 -39.94
C VAL A 166 -25.72 35.73 -39.97
#